data_6b165651d611cdf39b65c7ef07de47f7
#
_entry.id   6b165651d611cdf39b65c7ef07de47f7
#
_cell.length_a   1.000
_cell.length_b   1.000
_cell.length_c   1.000
_cell.angle_alpha   90.00
_cell.angle_beta   90.00
_cell.angle_gamma   90.00
#
_symmetry.space_group_name_H-M   'P 1'
#
loop_
_entity.id
_entity.type
_entity.pdbx_description
1 polymer ?
#
loop_
_entity_poly.entity_id
_entity_poly.type
_entity_poly.pdbx_seq_one_letter_code
_entity_poly.pdbx_strand_id
1 'polypeptide(L)'
;TIDDTKAISVGQVLDAHGRSYFGMSQMMNLVQMMRNGEVTNNDIVFFEDMFQPGMESLPYILHQVEEKHRPTIYLRCLAQAIDPDDFVHVWGMSKWMSLYEEMCNEIPNVNILATNEEMVAHMRIANWKAPIYNISGLSFGKEEVQSRVEQKPFMERKNRVVFGARWDQEKQPQFFMDMIAKFKEKHPET
;
A
#
# COMPACT_ATOMS: atom_id res chain seq x y z
N THR A 1 -17.59 -8.76 -19.47
CA THR A 1 -16.85 -7.82 -20.33
C THR A 1 -16.41 -6.65 -19.48
N ILE A 2 -15.10 -6.44 -19.39
CA ILE A 2 -14.53 -5.24 -18.75
C ILE A 2 -14.95 -4.07 -19.64
N ASP A 3 -15.53 -3.06 -19.02
CA ASP A 3 -15.90 -1.83 -19.74
C ASP A 3 -14.62 -1.02 -20.02
N ASP A 4 -13.99 -1.28 -21.17
CA ASP A 4 -12.78 -0.59 -21.63
C ASP A 4 -13.03 0.90 -21.92
N THR A 5 -14.27 1.38 -21.80
CA THR A 5 -14.61 2.80 -22.04
C THR A 5 -14.15 3.72 -20.90
N LYS A 6 -13.79 3.17 -19.73
CA LYS A 6 -13.24 3.94 -18.61
C LYS A 6 -11.71 3.90 -18.63
N ALA A 7 -11.11 4.60 -19.58
CA ALA A 7 -9.67 4.81 -19.58
C ALA A 7 -9.24 5.59 -18.33
N ILE A 8 -8.26 5.04 -17.60
CA ILE A 8 -7.60 5.75 -16.49
C ILE A 8 -6.49 6.61 -17.10
N SER A 9 -6.54 7.90 -16.83
CA SER A 9 -5.44 8.81 -17.17
C SER A 9 -4.30 8.65 -16.16
N VAL A 10 -3.06 8.68 -16.64
CA VAL A 10 -1.88 8.65 -15.75
C VAL A 10 -1.95 9.83 -14.77
N GLY A 11 -1.77 9.55 -13.47
CA GLY A 11 -1.85 10.55 -12.40
C GLY A 11 -3.26 10.85 -11.90
N GLN A 12 -4.29 10.21 -12.46
CA GLN A 12 -5.65 10.34 -11.96
C GLN A 12 -5.81 9.57 -10.64
N VAL A 13 -6.34 10.23 -9.61
CA VAL A 13 -6.75 9.57 -8.36
C VAL A 13 -8.08 8.88 -8.60
N LEU A 14 -8.13 7.57 -8.37
CA LEU A 14 -9.38 6.82 -8.44
C LEU A 14 -10.21 7.08 -7.19
N ASP A 15 -11.48 7.39 -7.39
CA ASP A 15 -12.47 7.39 -6.32
C ASP A 15 -12.80 5.94 -5.84
N ALA A 16 -13.61 5.81 -4.80
CA ALA A 16 -13.96 4.52 -4.24
C ALA A 16 -14.65 3.59 -5.26
N HIS A 17 -15.47 4.14 -6.16
CA HIS A 17 -16.14 3.37 -7.21
C HIS A 17 -15.14 2.87 -8.26
N GLY A 18 -14.25 3.73 -8.72
CA GLY A 18 -13.21 3.36 -9.67
C GLY A 18 -12.26 2.30 -9.09
N ARG A 19 -11.82 2.46 -7.85
CA ARG A 19 -10.98 1.45 -7.17
C ARG A 19 -11.68 0.10 -7.07
N SER A 20 -12.94 0.08 -6.66
CA SER A 20 -13.73 -1.15 -6.56
C SER A 20 -13.89 -1.82 -7.93
N TYR A 21 -14.27 -1.04 -8.95
CA TYR A 21 -14.45 -1.56 -10.30
C TYR A 21 -13.19 -2.23 -10.84
N PHE A 22 -12.05 -1.55 -10.79
CA PHE A 22 -10.79 -2.08 -11.30
C PHE A 22 -10.25 -3.24 -10.45
N GLY A 23 -10.31 -3.14 -9.12
CA GLY A 23 -9.89 -4.20 -8.22
C GLY A 23 -10.67 -5.50 -8.45
N MET A 24 -11.99 -5.41 -8.47
CA MET A 24 -12.86 -6.57 -8.74
C MET A 24 -12.65 -7.13 -10.15
N SER A 25 -12.45 -6.27 -11.15
CA SER A 25 -12.15 -6.70 -12.52
C SER A 25 -10.85 -7.48 -12.61
N GLN A 26 -9.80 -7.05 -11.91
CA GLN A 26 -8.53 -7.77 -11.82
C GLN A 26 -8.70 -9.14 -11.15
N MET A 27 -9.46 -9.20 -10.05
CA MET A 27 -9.76 -10.47 -9.39
C MET A 27 -10.53 -11.44 -10.30
N MET A 28 -11.52 -10.95 -11.04
CA MET A 28 -12.25 -11.77 -12.03
C MET A 28 -11.34 -12.32 -13.12
N ASN A 29 -10.40 -11.49 -13.61
CA ASN A 29 -9.41 -11.93 -14.60
C ASN A 29 -8.49 -13.00 -14.02
N LEU A 30 -7.98 -12.83 -12.81
CA LEU A 30 -7.15 -13.83 -12.13
C LEU A 30 -7.90 -15.17 -12.00
N VAL A 31 -9.16 -15.15 -11.57
CA VAL A 31 -10.00 -16.35 -11.49
C VAL A 31 -10.12 -17.03 -12.85
N GLN A 32 -10.34 -16.27 -13.91
CA GLN A 32 -10.45 -16.81 -15.26
C GLN A 32 -9.13 -17.44 -15.74
N MET A 33 -7.99 -16.80 -15.47
CA MET A 33 -6.66 -17.33 -15.78
C MET A 33 -6.38 -18.65 -15.03
N MET A 34 -6.72 -18.74 -13.75
CA MET A 34 -6.61 -19.98 -12.98
C MET A 34 -7.49 -21.08 -13.58
N ARG A 35 -8.74 -20.78 -13.91
CA ARG A 35 -9.68 -21.75 -14.51
C ARG A 35 -9.21 -22.25 -15.88
N ASN A 36 -8.56 -21.41 -16.66
CA ASN A 36 -8.02 -21.76 -17.98
C ASN A 36 -6.68 -22.51 -17.89
N GLY A 37 -6.09 -22.63 -16.68
CA GLY A 37 -4.76 -23.20 -16.50
C GLY A 37 -3.61 -22.31 -16.97
N GLU A 38 -3.89 -21.01 -17.16
CA GLU A 38 -2.87 -20.00 -17.49
C GLU A 38 -2.06 -19.58 -16.25
N VAL A 39 -2.65 -19.77 -15.06
CA VAL A 39 -1.98 -19.60 -13.76
C VAL A 39 -2.01 -20.93 -13.03
N THR A 40 -0.85 -21.34 -12.53
CA THR A 40 -0.61 -22.65 -11.89
C THR A 40 0.13 -22.50 -10.57
N ASN A 41 0.38 -23.60 -9.89
CA ASN A 41 1.18 -23.63 -8.66
C ASN A 41 2.68 -23.32 -8.88
N ASN A 42 3.14 -23.19 -10.13
CA ASN A 42 4.49 -22.75 -10.45
C ASN A 42 4.59 -21.24 -10.63
N ASP A 43 3.46 -20.54 -10.56
CA ASP A 43 3.39 -19.10 -10.79
C ASP A 43 3.35 -18.32 -9.48
N ILE A 44 3.76 -17.08 -9.54
CA ILE A 44 3.69 -16.11 -8.44
C ILE A 44 2.71 -15.01 -8.84
N VAL A 45 1.77 -14.73 -7.97
CA VAL A 45 0.88 -13.57 -8.09
C VAL A 45 1.23 -12.56 -7.01
N PHE A 46 1.64 -11.39 -7.43
CA PHE A 46 2.02 -10.29 -6.54
C PHE A 46 0.94 -9.22 -6.52
N PHE A 47 0.47 -8.89 -5.33
CA PHE A 47 -0.44 -7.79 -5.07
C PHE A 47 0.32 -6.63 -4.44
N GLU A 48 0.41 -5.53 -5.15
CA GLU A 48 1.12 -4.32 -4.73
C GLU A 48 0.48 -3.64 -3.50
N ASP A 49 -0.80 -3.87 -3.29
CA ASP A 49 -1.56 -3.40 -2.12
C ASP A 49 -2.50 -4.51 -1.67
N MET A 50 -2.32 -5.00 -0.44
CA MET A 50 -3.18 -6.04 0.12
C MET A 50 -4.62 -5.56 0.36
N PHE A 51 -4.85 -4.26 0.44
CA PHE A 51 -6.18 -3.67 0.62
C PHE A 51 -6.88 -3.34 -0.71
N GLN A 52 -6.55 -4.09 -1.75
CA GLN A 52 -7.23 -3.97 -3.04
C GLN A 52 -8.65 -4.53 -2.95
N PRO A 53 -9.68 -3.79 -3.40
CA PRO A 53 -11.05 -4.32 -3.49
C PRO A 53 -11.13 -5.61 -4.31
N GLY A 54 -11.89 -6.59 -3.82
CA GLY A 54 -12.01 -7.93 -4.42
C GLY A 54 -11.10 -8.98 -3.78
N MET A 55 -10.07 -8.59 -3.05
CA MET A 55 -9.18 -9.50 -2.33
C MET A 55 -9.92 -10.33 -1.28
N GLU A 56 -11.01 -9.81 -0.71
CA GLU A 56 -11.85 -10.48 0.28
C GLU A 56 -12.47 -11.78 -0.25
N SER A 57 -12.53 -11.95 -1.57
CA SER A 57 -13.01 -13.18 -2.20
C SER A 57 -11.90 -14.22 -2.46
N LEU A 58 -10.64 -13.83 -2.39
CA LEU A 58 -9.51 -14.67 -2.77
C LEU A 58 -9.37 -15.97 -1.95
N PRO A 59 -9.54 -15.99 -0.62
CA PRO A 59 -9.51 -17.24 0.15
C PRO A 59 -10.55 -18.23 -0.35
N TYR A 60 -11.79 -17.78 -0.55
CA TYR A 60 -12.87 -18.63 -1.06
C TYR A 60 -12.52 -19.19 -2.45
N ILE A 61 -12.05 -18.35 -3.35
CA ILE A 61 -11.68 -18.75 -4.72
C ILE A 61 -10.60 -19.81 -4.70
N LEU A 62 -9.51 -19.61 -3.95
CA LEU A 62 -8.39 -20.53 -3.89
C LEU A 62 -8.77 -21.86 -3.26
N HIS A 63 -9.71 -21.88 -2.32
CA HIS A 63 -10.24 -23.14 -1.79
C HIS A 63 -11.08 -23.94 -2.81
N GLN A 64 -11.69 -23.28 -3.79
CA GLN A 64 -12.48 -23.93 -4.85
C GLN A 64 -11.64 -24.39 -6.03
N VAL A 65 -10.42 -23.88 -6.17
CA VAL A 65 -9.51 -24.22 -7.27
C VAL A 65 -8.64 -25.42 -6.88
N GLU A 66 -8.37 -26.33 -7.80
CA GLU A 66 -7.47 -27.44 -7.58
C GLU A 66 -6.07 -26.95 -7.21
N GLU A 67 -5.36 -27.68 -6.36
CA GLU A 67 -4.04 -27.28 -5.85
C GLU A 67 -3.04 -26.95 -6.95
N LYS A 68 -3.06 -27.70 -8.07
CA LYS A 68 -2.19 -27.45 -9.22
C LYS A 68 -2.38 -26.08 -9.90
N HIS A 69 -3.50 -25.38 -9.60
CA HIS A 69 -3.84 -24.04 -10.10
C HIS A 69 -3.77 -22.96 -9.02
N ARG A 70 -3.24 -23.27 -7.85
CA ARG A 70 -3.08 -22.30 -6.74
C ARG A 70 -1.69 -21.71 -6.79
N PRO A 71 -1.52 -20.46 -7.26
CA PRO A 71 -0.21 -19.81 -7.31
C PRO A 71 0.31 -19.49 -5.90
N THR A 72 1.59 -19.19 -5.82
CA THR A 72 2.14 -18.54 -4.62
C THR A 72 1.71 -17.08 -4.60
N ILE A 73 1.13 -16.63 -3.49
CA ILE A 73 0.60 -15.27 -3.35
C ILE A 73 1.58 -14.42 -2.54
N TYR A 74 1.92 -13.25 -3.04
CA TYR A 74 2.63 -12.22 -2.29
C TYR A 74 1.73 -10.99 -2.12
N LEU A 75 1.52 -10.57 -0.88
CA LEU A 75 0.72 -9.39 -0.53
C LEU A 75 1.62 -8.34 0.09
N ARG A 76 1.72 -7.18 -0.54
CA ARG A 76 2.42 -6.04 0.05
C ARG A 76 1.49 -5.31 1.01
N CYS A 77 1.90 -5.22 2.27
CA CYS A 77 1.20 -4.47 3.29
C CYS A 77 1.75 -3.04 3.36
N LEU A 78 0.89 -2.06 3.18
CA LEU A 78 1.21 -0.63 3.21
C LEU A 78 0.59 0.10 4.41
N ALA A 79 -0.37 -0.54 5.08
CA ALA A 79 -1.12 -0.01 6.21
C ALA A 79 -1.54 -1.15 7.14
N GLN A 80 -1.85 -0.85 8.40
CA GLN A 80 -2.23 -1.85 9.41
C GLN A 80 -3.32 -1.32 10.34
N ALA A 81 -4.26 -2.20 10.71
CA ALA A 81 -5.32 -1.86 11.65
C ALA A 81 -4.81 -1.64 13.10
N ILE A 82 -3.65 -2.19 13.44
CA ILE A 82 -3.05 -2.05 14.77
C ILE A 82 -2.36 -0.70 14.97
N ASP A 83 -1.96 -0.03 13.90
CA ASP A 83 -1.28 1.27 13.98
C ASP A 83 -2.30 2.39 14.28
N PRO A 84 -2.22 3.05 15.47
CA PRO A 84 -3.19 4.07 15.84
C PRO A 84 -3.06 5.36 15.01
N ASP A 85 -1.92 5.56 14.36
CA ASP A 85 -1.65 6.75 13.54
C ASP A 85 -1.98 6.52 12.06
N ASP A 86 -2.34 5.28 11.67
CA ASP A 86 -2.74 4.97 10.31
C ASP A 86 -4.15 5.51 9.99
N PHE A 87 -4.39 5.82 8.71
CA PHE A 87 -5.69 6.29 8.21
C PHE A 87 -6.83 5.31 8.56
N VAL A 88 -6.53 4.02 8.63
CA VAL A 88 -7.45 2.96 9.04
C VAL A 88 -8.06 3.25 10.41
N HIS A 89 -7.25 3.68 11.35
CA HIS A 89 -7.68 4.07 12.70
C HIS A 89 -8.41 5.41 12.70
N VAL A 90 -7.83 6.41 12.04
CA VAL A 90 -8.37 7.78 11.95
C VAL A 90 -9.77 7.78 11.33
N TRP A 91 -10.03 6.91 10.37
CA TRP A 91 -11.35 6.80 9.71
C TRP A 91 -12.30 5.82 10.38
N GLY A 92 -11.94 5.25 11.53
CA GLY A 92 -12.78 4.33 12.28
C GLY A 92 -12.95 2.96 11.61
N MET A 93 -12.03 2.57 10.73
CA MET A 93 -12.09 1.32 9.97
C MET A 93 -11.35 0.16 10.64
N SER A 94 -10.63 0.41 11.75
CA SER A 94 -9.71 -0.55 12.36
C SER A 94 -10.35 -1.91 12.67
N LYS A 95 -11.59 -1.94 13.15
CA LYS A 95 -12.29 -3.18 13.43
C LYS A 95 -12.52 -4.03 12.17
N TRP A 96 -12.97 -3.41 11.10
CA TRP A 96 -13.18 -4.09 9.82
C TRP A 96 -11.86 -4.53 9.19
N MET A 97 -10.86 -3.65 9.23
CA MET A 97 -9.55 -3.94 8.65
C MET A 97 -8.80 -5.05 9.40
N SER A 98 -8.93 -5.15 10.73
CA SER A 98 -8.33 -6.25 11.48
C SER A 98 -8.91 -7.61 11.09
N LEU A 99 -10.22 -7.69 10.84
CA LEU A 99 -10.85 -8.91 10.32
C LEU A 99 -10.35 -9.25 8.90
N TYR A 100 -10.16 -8.25 8.07
CA TYR A 100 -9.61 -8.41 6.74
C TYR A 100 -8.15 -8.89 6.77
N GLU A 101 -7.33 -8.32 7.64
CA GLU A 101 -5.94 -8.76 7.87
C GLU A 101 -5.89 -10.21 8.35
N GLU A 102 -6.77 -10.59 9.28
CA GLU A 102 -6.89 -11.97 9.74
C GLU A 102 -7.25 -12.90 8.58
N MET A 103 -8.22 -12.53 7.76
CA MET A 103 -8.61 -13.28 6.56
C MET A 103 -7.43 -13.43 5.58
N CYS A 104 -6.65 -12.39 5.35
CA CYS A 104 -5.49 -12.44 4.47
C CYS A 104 -4.44 -13.46 4.94
N ASN A 105 -4.31 -13.68 6.26
CA ASN A 105 -3.42 -14.71 6.81
C ASN A 105 -3.86 -16.16 6.51
N GLU A 106 -5.12 -16.36 6.17
CA GLU A 106 -5.68 -17.68 5.86
C GLU A 106 -5.69 -17.98 4.34
N ILE A 107 -5.16 -17.09 3.52
CA ILE A 107 -5.03 -17.32 2.08
C ILE A 107 -4.01 -18.44 1.84
N PRO A 108 -4.37 -19.52 1.09
CA PRO A 108 -3.42 -20.58 0.76
C PRO A 108 -2.17 -20.05 0.04
N ASN A 109 -0.99 -20.52 0.45
CA ASN A 109 0.31 -20.15 -0.12
C ASN A 109 0.62 -18.64 -0.05
N VAL A 110 0.11 -17.93 0.96
CA VAL A 110 0.33 -16.50 1.12
C VAL A 110 1.69 -16.19 1.76
N ASN A 111 2.28 -15.10 1.30
CA ASN A 111 3.46 -14.46 1.87
C ASN A 111 3.19 -12.97 2.01
N ILE A 112 3.50 -12.39 3.15
CA ILE A 112 3.29 -10.97 3.42
C ILE A 112 4.61 -10.22 3.25
N LEU A 113 4.57 -9.10 2.55
CA LEU A 113 5.72 -8.22 2.36
C LEU A 113 5.52 -6.95 3.17
N ALA A 114 6.36 -6.76 4.18
CA ALA A 114 6.38 -5.56 5.01
C ALA A 114 7.49 -4.61 4.54
N THR A 115 7.28 -3.30 4.67
CA THR A 115 8.19 -2.29 4.15
C THR A 115 9.32 -1.91 5.11
N ASN A 116 9.21 -2.28 6.39
CA ASN A 116 10.23 -2.02 7.41
C ASN A 116 10.08 -2.96 8.62
N GLU A 117 11.08 -2.94 9.51
CA GLU A 117 11.11 -3.78 10.72
C GLU A 117 10.03 -3.44 11.73
N GLU A 118 9.65 -2.17 11.83
CA GLU A 118 8.59 -1.73 12.74
C GLU A 118 7.25 -2.34 12.34
N MET A 119 6.94 -2.32 11.06
CA MET A 119 5.75 -2.96 10.51
C MET A 119 5.76 -4.48 10.78
N VAL A 120 6.90 -5.15 10.61
CA VAL A 120 7.03 -6.58 10.96
C VAL A 120 6.75 -6.81 12.45
N ALA A 121 7.27 -5.95 13.32
CA ALA A 121 7.04 -6.05 14.75
C ALA A 121 5.54 -5.87 15.10
N HIS A 122 4.87 -4.89 14.50
CA HIS A 122 3.42 -4.69 14.65
C HIS A 122 2.62 -5.90 14.19
N MET A 123 2.96 -6.49 13.05
CA MET A 123 2.31 -7.70 12.54
C MET A 123 2.47 -8.87 13.52
N ARG A 124 3.65 -9.05 14.13
CA ARG A 124 3.89 -10.10 15.12
C ARG A 124 3.10 -9.86 16.40
N ILE A 125 3.00 -8.62 16.86
CA ILE A 125 2.16 -8.23 18.00
C ILE A 125 0.67 -8.52 17.70
N ALA A 126 0.22 -8.22 16.48
CA ALA A 126 -1.14 -8.50 16.01
C ALA A 126 -1.38 -9.99 15.71
N ASN A 127 -0.38 -10.86 15.97
CA ASN A 127 -0.47 -12.31 15.81
C ASN A 127 -0.73 -12.78 14.36
N TRP A 128 -0.13 -12.08 13.40
CA TRP A 128 -0.16 -12.54 12.01
C TRP A 128 0.60 -13.86 11.88
N LYS A 129 -0.02 -14.85 11.24
CA LYS A 129 0.47 -16.23 11.13
C LYS A 129 1.25 -16.50 9.85
N ALA A 130 0.91 -15.79 8.78
CA ALA A 130 1.56 -15.96 7.49
C ALA A 130 3.07 -15.68 7.57
N PRO A 131 3.88 -16.24 6.67
CA PRO A 131 5.28 -15.81 6.50
C PRO A 131 5.34 -14.31 6.19
N ILE A 132 6.18 -13.57 6.92
CA ILE A 132 6.37 -12.13 6.74
C ILE A 132 7.81 -11.86 6.39
N TYR A 133 8.02 -11.13 5.29
CA TYR A 133 9.33 -10.73 4.79
C TYR A 133 9.46 -9.21 4.82
N ASN A 134 10.53 -8.71 5.41
CA ASN A 134 10.88 -7.31 5.31
C ASN A 134 11.57 -7.05 3.97
N ILE A 135 10.96 -6.22 3.13
CA ILE A 135 11.51 -5.83 1.81
C ILE A 135 12.18 -4.46 1.83
N SER A 136 12.36 -3.87 3.03
CA SER A 136 13.08 -2.60 3.27
C SER A 136 12.66 -1.44 2.37
N GLY A 137 11.38 -1.32 2.10
CA GLY A 137 10.80 -0.21 1.33
C GLY A 137 11.35 -0.06 -0.09
N LEU A 138 10.66 0.71 -0.90
CA LEU A 138 11.19 1.13 -2.20
C LEU A 138 12.17 2.29 -1.96
N SER A 139 13.44 2.00 -1.78
CA SER A 139 14.46 3.03 -1.87
C SER A 139 14.83 3.23 -3.34
N PHE A 140 14.60 4.41 -3.87
CA PHE A 140 15.36 4.82 -5.05
C PHE A 140 16.85 4.67 -4.70
N GLY A 141 17.63 4.07 -5.59
CA GLY A 141 19.06 3.95 -5.36
C GLY A 141 19.65 5.32 -5.06
N LYS A 142 20.44 5.42 -3.99
CA LYS A 142 21.09 6.67 -3.58
C LYS A 142 21.84 7.31 -4.76
N GLU A 143 22.52 6.48 -5.53
CA GLU A 143 23.28 6.89 -6.71
C GLU A 143 22.38 7.46 -7.80
N GLU A 144 21.21 6.87 -8.02
CA GLU A 144 20.25 7.37 -9.01
C GLU A 144 19.70 8.74 -8.62
N VAL A 145 19.33 8.93 -7.37
CA VAL A 145 18.88 10.24 -6.87
C VAL A 145 20.01 11.26 -6.95
N GLN A 146 21.22 10.90 -6.54
CA GLN A 146 22.39 11.77 -6.60
C GLN A 146 22.76 12.18 -8.02
N SER A 147 22.58 11.30 -9.01
CA SER A 147 22.85 11.61 -10.42
C SER A 147 21.83 12.60 -11.04
N ARG A 148 20.63 12.66 -10.48
CA ARG A 148 19.54 13.53 -10.98
C ARG A 148 19.40 14.86 -10.25
N VAL A 149 20.03 14.99 -9.08
CA VAL A 149 19.90 16.17 -8.23
C VAL A 149 21.23 16.89 -8.16
N GLU A 150 21.21 18.20 -8.48
CA GLU A 150 22.36 19.07 -8.30
C GLU A 150 22.75 19.10 -6.80
N GLN A 151 23.94 18.62 -6.49
CA GLN A 151 24.48 18.64 -5.12
C GLN A 151 25.00 20.04 -4.80
N LYS A 152 24.27 20.79 -3.98
CA LYS A 152 24.70 22.10 -3.48
C LYS A 152 25.25 21.97 -2.06
N PRO A 153 26.40 22.60 -1.75
CA PRO A 153 26.87 22.75 -0.38
C PRO A 153 25.77 23.34 0.52
N PHE A 154 25.74 22.95 1.80
CA PHE A 154 24.69 23.39 2.71
C PHE A 154 24.55 24.92 2.73
N MET A 155 25.64 25.67 2.75
CA MET A 155 25.66 27.13 2.78
C MET A 155 25.12 27.82 1.51
N GLU A 156 25.06 27.08 0.41
CA GLU A 156 24.51 27.59 -0.87
C GLU A 156 23.05 27.23 -1.06
N ARG A 157 22.47 26.46 -0.13
CA ARG A 157 21.05 26.07 -0.19
C ARG A 157 20.18 27.26 0.19
N LYS A 158 19.07 27.40 -0.50
CA LYS A 158 18.05 28.38 -0.09
C LYS A 158 17.43 27.97 1.25
N ASN A 159 17.19 28.94 2.12
CA ASN A 159 16.40 28.72 3.33
C ASN A 159 14.95 28.44 2.94
N ARG A 160 14.64 27.16 2.77
CA ARG A 160 13.32 26.71 2.32
C ARG A 160 12.87 25.51 3.15
N VAL A 161 11.66 25.62 3.70
CA VAL A 161 10.96 24.49 4.33
C VAL A 161 9.89 24.01 3.35
N VAL A 162 9.82 22.70 3.13
CA VAL A 162 8.92 22.10 2.14
C VAL A 162 8.02 21.08 2.87
N PHE A 163 6.71 21.20 2.64
CA PHE A 163 5.75 20.17 3.02
C PHE A 163 5.66 19.13 1.89
N GLY A 164 6.39 18.04 2.05
CA GLY A 164 6.53 16.99 1.02
C GLY A 164 5.50 15.87 1.15
N ALA A 165 4.23 16.18 1.45
CA ALA A 165 3.18 15.19 1.65
C ALA A 165 1.87 15.61 0.95
N ARG A 166 0.92 14.65 0.83
CA ARG A 166 -0.43 14.97 0.38
C ARG A 166 -1.08 16.00 1.33
N TRP A 167 -1.93 16.85 0.78
CA TRP A 167 -2.67 17.84 1.56
C TRP A 167 -3.96 17.23 2.10
N ASP A 168 -3.84 16.30 3.02
CA ASP A 168 -4.96 15.65 3.71
C ASP A 168 -4.76 15.68 5.23
N GLN A 169 -5.83 15.37 5.96
CA GLN A 169 -5.88 15.49 7.42
C GLN A 169 -4.84 14.58 8.11
N GLU A 170 -4.60 13.40 7.59
CA GLU A 170 -3.62 12.43 8.10
C GLU A 170 -2.19 13.02 8.14
N LYS A 171 -1.83 13.84 7.14
CA LYS A 171 -0.50 14.47 7.04
C LYS A 171 -0.40 15.81 7.78
N GLN A 172 -1.48 16.23 8.45
CA GLN A 172 -1.54 17.42 9.30
C GLN A 172 -1.04 18.72 8.63
N PRO A 173 -1.50 19.10 7.44
CA PRO A 173 -1.04 20.30 6.76
C PRO A 173 -1.30 21.58 7.55
N GLN A 174 -2.37 21.63 8.36
CA GLN A 174 -2.65 22.78 9.20
C GLN A 174 -1.57 22.97 10.28
N PHE A 175 -1.11 21.89 10.91
CA PHE A 175 0.01 21.98 11.88
C PHE A 175 1.26 22.57 11.23
N PHE A 176 1.57 22.16 9.98
CA PHE A 176 2.69 22.74 9.22
C PHE A 176 2.50 24.25 9.00
N MET A 177 1.31 24.68 8.60
CA MET A 177 1.01 26.10 8.39
C MET A 177 1.12 26.93 9.66
N ASP A 178 0.61 26.39 10.78
CA ASP A 178 0.67 27.04 12.08
C ASP A 178 2.12 27.16 12.59
N MET A 179 2.93 26.12 12.35
CA MET A 179 4.37 26.14 12.66
C MET A 179 5.09 27.24 11.88
N ILE A 180 4.83 27.35 10.57
CA ILE A 180 5.44 28.38 9.72
C ILE A 180 4.99 29.79 10.15
N ALA A 181 3.72 29.97 10.50
CA ALA A 181 3.23 31.26 11.00
C ALA A 181 3.94 31.69 12.27
N LYS A 182 4.04 30.81 13.26
CA LYS A 182 4.77 31.06 14.51
C LYS A 182 6.26 31.31 14.30
N PHE A 183 6.86 30.61 13.33
CA PHE A 183 8.27 30.82 13.00
C PHE A 183 8.49 32.23 12.44
N LYS A 184 7.63 32.68 11.50
CA LYS A 184 7.69 34.04 10.91
C LYS A 184 7.45 35.14 11.94
N GLU A 185 6.56 34.93 12.93
CA GLU A 185 6.37 35.87 14.02
C GLU A 185 7.66 36.09 14.84
N LYS A 186 8.43 35.02 15.07
CA LYS A 186 9.70 35.08 15.83
C LYS A 186 10.89 35.52 14.99
N HIS A 187 10.82 35.33 13.69
CA HIS A 187 11.91 35.58 12.73
C HIS A 187 11.37 36.32 11.50
N PRO A 188 10.93 37.58 11.63
CA PRO A 188 10.31 38.34 10.54
C PRO A 188 11.24 38.63 9.37
N GLU A 189 12.55 38.53 9.60
CA GLU A 189 13.60 38.73 8.58
C GLU A 189 13.86 37.49 7.70
N THR A 190 13.16 36.37 7.94
CA THR A 190 13.36 35.10 7.19
C THR A 190 12.28 34.85 6.11
#